data_a8c7e49275019f7137d0650ef5262ef9
#
_entry.id   a8c7e49275019f7137d0650ef5262ef9
#
_cell.length_a   1.000
_cell.length_b   1.000
_cell.length_c   1.000
_cell.angle_alpha   90.00
_cell.angle_beta   90.00
_cell.angle_gamma   90.00
#
_symmetry.space_group_name_H-M   'P 1'
#
loop_
_entity.id
_entity.type
_entity.pdbx_description
1 polymer ?
#
loop_
_entity_poly.entity_id
_entity_poly.type
_entity_poly.pdbx_seq_one_letter_code
_entity_poly.pdbx_strand_id
1 'polypeptide(L)'
;MRTHLLSEKMTHLLPVVIFLLFSVSLKAQIRGNNIVVTVTPDHQDWNYKIGEKSVFTVRVLKSGTPLDQVHVSYEAGPVFYPDVKKTAVLKNGEMKWTGKMNQPGFYRLKVTATVNGKDYEGLCTAGYAPEKIVPFAQCPKDFDRYWAEALKKARGNALSPTKKLLPDRCTEQDNVYEVSFVNDNPGSRIYGILSVPVNPGKYPALLRVPGAGCRPYGGDTYTEDGKCIVLEIGIHGIPVTMPQTVYDRLLGGALNNYWDVNIDNPDKNYYHRVVTGAVRAVDYIASLPEWDGQTLGVTGASQGGFLSLAVAALDKRVTFLAAVHDAMCDYEAELHDVAGGWPHYFYHQGNVDQKKIEGARYYDGVNFARRVTVPCWFSFGYNDETVPPTSSYGTYNIVKAPKKLSVYQMTGHYWYQEQWDEWQDFLRTQLHVK
;
A
#
# COMPACT_ATOMS: atom_id res chain seq x y z
N MET A 1 -8.40 -93.11 29.18
CA MET A 1 -8.12 -93.19 27.72
C MET A 1 -8.35 -91.83 27.10
N ARG A 2 -7.31 -91.29 26.48
CA ARG A 2 -7.18 -90.09 25.72
C ARG A 2 -7.49 -88.72 26.37
N THR A 3 -6.43 -88.12 26.75
CA THR A 3 -6.13 -86.71 27.00
C THR A 3 -6.34 -85.84 25.80
N HIS A 4 -6.99 -84.69 25.98
CA HIS A 4 -6.88 -83.61 25.04
C HIS A 4 -6.32 -82.38 25.76
N LEU A 5 -5.10 -82.04 25.39
CA LEU A 5 -4.42 -80.79 25.72
C LEU A 5 -5.09 -79.68 24.98
N LEU A 6 -5.56 -78.62 25.68
CA LEU A 6 -5.88 -77.37 25.18
C LEU A 6 -4.66 -76.45 25.27
N SER A 7 -4.12 -76.06 24.11
CA SER A 7 -3.05 -75.10 23.95
C SER A 7 -3.61 -73.71 24.11
N GLU A 8 -3.30 -73.02 25.15
CA GLU A 8 -3.50 -71.58 25.28
C GLU A 8 -2.51 -70.86 24.39
N LYS A 9 -3.02 -70.17 23.36
CA LYS A 9 -2.27 -69.19 22.62
C LYS A 9 -2.33 -67.87 23.37
N MET A 10 -1.25 -67.52 24.05
CA MET A 10 -0.99 -66.19 24.57
C MET A 10 -0.69 -65.25 23.40
N THR A 11 -1.65 -64.42 23.04
CA THR A 11 -1.46 -63.29 22.13
C THR A 11 -0.81 -62.17 22.90
N HIS A 12 0.47 -61.95 22.66
CA HIS A 12 1.16 -60.73 23.09
C HIS A 12 0.65 -59.54 22.29
N LEU A 13 -0.20 -58.71 22.89
CA LEU A 13 -0.47 -57.37 22.38
C LEU A 13 0.78 -56.51 22.65
N LEU A 14 1.53 -56.24 21.59
CA LEU A 14 2.50 -55.14 21.58
C LEU A 14 1.71 -53.81 21.56
N PRO A 15 1.95 -52.89 22.51
CA PRO A 15 1.41 -51.54 22.37
C PRO A 15 2.19 -50.84 21.27
N VAL A 16 1.53 -50.58 20.15
CA VAL A 16 2.04 -49.66 19.13
C VAL A 16 2.00 -48.28 19.73
N VAL A 17 3.13 -47.82 20.25
CA VAL A 17 3.34 -46.41 20.60
C VAL A 17 3.46 -45.65 19.30
N ILE A 18 2.35 -45.05 18.86
CA ILE A 18 2.34 -44.07 17.77
C ILE A 18 3.04 -42.81 18.32
N PHE A 19 4.33 -42.68 18.05
CA PHE A 19 5.01 -41.37 18.11
C PHE A 19 4.41 -40.48 17.05
N LEU A 20 3.43 -39.70 17.42
CA LEU A 20 3.06 -38.48 16.67
C LEU A 20 4.27 -37.56 16.71
N LEU A 21 5.14 -37.70 15.71
CA LEU A 21 6.11 -36.70 15.36
C LEU A 21 5.32 -35.43 14.92
N PHE A 22 5.00 -34.59 15.89
CA PHE A 22 4.76 -33.18 15.61
C PHE A 22 6.06 -32.65 15.01
N SER A 23 6.16 -32.64 13.70
CA SER A 23 7.12 -31.81 12.99
C SER A 23 6.73 -30.37 13.26
N VAL A 24 7.14 -29.84 14.42
CA VAL A 24 7.25 -28.40 14.61
C VAL A 24 8.27 -27.99 13.57
N SER A 25 7.79 -27.46 12.44
CA SER A 25 8.62 -26.72 11.51
C SER A 25 9.17 -25.55 12.30
N LEU A 26 10.32 -25.72 12.92
CA LEU A 26 11.16 -24.65 13.39
C LEU A 26 11.49 -23.84 12.13
N LYS A 27 10.61 -22.90 11.76
CA LYS A 27 11.01 -21.82 10.87
C LYS A 27 12.17 -21.17 11.61
N ALA A 28 13.39 -21.36 11.11
CA ALA A 28 14.54 -20.63 11.59
C ALA A 28 14.15 -19.15 11.51
N GLN A 29 13.90 -18.52 12.66
CA GLN A 29 13.64 -17.08 12.71
C GLN A 29 14.94 -16.40 12.34
N ILE A 30 15.03 -15.89 11.12
CA ILE A 30 16.09 -14.96 10.73
C ILE A 30 15.83 -13.69 11.53
N ARG A 31 16.53 -13.54 12.66
CA ARG A 31 16.40 -12.41 13.57
C ARG A 31 17.35 -11.28 13.16
N GLY A 32 17.11 -10.69 11.99
CA GLY A 32 17.89 -9.55 11.51
C GLY A 32 19.34 -9.91 11.13
N ASN A 33 20.12 -8.92 10.80
CA ASN A 33 21.51 -9.03 10.42
C ASN A 33 22.43 -8.85 11.64
N ASN A 34 23.53 -9.61 11.68
CA ASN A 34 24.60 -9.43 12.67
C ASN A 34 25.34 -8.08 12.49
N ILE A 35 25.37 -7.57 11.24
CA ILE A 35 25.85 -6.22 10.90
C ILE A 35 24.62 -5.33 10.76
N VAL A 36 24.62 -4.19 11.43
CA VAL A 36 23.56 -3.19 11.39
C VAL A 36 24.17 -1.83 11.08
N VAL A 37 23.61 -1.14 10.10
CA VAL A 37 23.93 0.26 9.81
C VAL A 37 22.76 1.10 10.31
N THR A 38 23.01 1.99 11.27
CA THR A 38 22.02 2.94 11.76
C THR A 38 22.36 4.33 11.28
N VAL A 39 21.36 5.09 10.88
CA VAL A 39 21.45 6.51 10.56
C VAL A 39 20.37 7.20 11.37
N THR A 40 20.76 8.11 12.27
CA THR A 40 19.82 8.80 13.16
C THR A 40 20.03 10.31 13.08
N PRO A 41 18.96 11.12 13.00
CA PRO A 41 19.07 12.57 13.00
C PRO A 41 19.20 13.09 14.45
N ASP A 42 19.53 14.36 14.59
CA ASP A 42 19.63 15.03 15.89
C ASP A 42 18.28 15.56 16.42
N HIS A 43 17.23 15.62 15.58
CA HIS A 43 15.86 15.93 16.01
C HIS A 43 15.03 14.64 16.16
N GLN A 44 14.29 14.53 17.26
CA GLN A 44 13.49 13.34 17.55
C GLN A 44 12.31 13.17 16.58
N ASP A 45 11.72 14.27 16.10
CA ASP A 45 10.62 14.29 15.15
C ASP A 45 11.08 14.28 13.68
N TRP A 46 12.38 14.29 13.43
CA TRP A 46 13.04 14.33 12.13
C TRP A 46 12.69 15.57 11.28
N ASN A 47 12.14 16.63 11.88
CA ASN A 47 11.71 17.84 11.20
C ASN A 47 12.64 19.02 11.48
N TYR A 48 12.86 19.82 10.44
CA TYR A 48 13.78 20.97 10.44
C TYR A 48 13.13 22.16 9.75
N LYS A 49 13.56 23.34 10.13
CA LYS A 49 13.20 24.59 9.42
C LYS A 49 14.02 24.72 8.14
N ILE A 50 13.48 25.43 7.17
CA ILE A 50 14.22 25.79 5.95
C ILE A 50 15.51 26.52 6.36
N GLY A 51 16.65 26.07 5.80
CA GLY A 51 17.96 26.63 6.10
C GLY A 51 18.63 26.13 7.39
N GLU A 52 17.93 25.39 8.22
CA GLU A 52 18.48 24.72 9.40
C GLU A 52 19.43 23.58 8.99
N LYS A 53 20.40 23.27 9.85
CA LYS A 53 21.30 22.13 9.65
C LYS A 53 20.74 20.90 10.36
N SER A 54 20.56 19.81 9.63
CA SER A 54 20.30 18.49 10.20
C SER A 54 21.63 17.76 10.41
N VAL A 55 21.84 17.17 11.57
CA VAL A 55 23.05 16.39 11.87
C VAL A 55 22.68 14.91 11.97
N PHE A 56 23.18 14.11 11.04
CA PHE A 56 22.99 12.67 11.03
C PHE A 56 24.18 11.98 11.71
N THR A 57 23.92 11.06 12.63
CA THR A 57 24.92 10.16 13.20
C THR A 57 24.77 8.79 12.56
N VAL A 58 25.81 8.32 11.90
CA VAL A 58 25.91 6.99 11.29
C VAL A 58 26.67 6.08 12.22
N ARG A 59 26.17 4.87 12.46
CA ARG A 59 26.90 3.82 13.18
C ARG A 59 26.82 2.50 12.43
N VAL A 60 27.96 1.83 12.26
CA VAL A 60 28.04 0.47 11.75
C VAL A 60 28.42 -0.45 12.91
N LEU A 61 27.51 -1.36 13.25
CA LEU A 61 27.64 -2.23 14.40
C LEU A 61 27.71 -3.69 13.98
N LYS A 62 28.57 -4.48 14.66
CA LYS A 62 28.59 -5.94 14.60
C LYS A 62 28.20 -6.49 15.97
N SER A 63 27.09 -7.23 16.03
CA SER A 63 26.56 -7.73 17.32
C SER A 63 26.38 -6.62 18.36
N GLY A 64 25.94 -5.42 17.94
CA GLY A 64 25.75 -4.27 18.81
C GLY A 64 27.04 -3.48 19.17
N THR A 65 28.22 -3.93 18.73
CA THR A 65 29.52 -3.26 19.00
C THR A 65 29.98 -2.50 17.73
N PRO A 66 30.52 -1.27 17.87
CA PRO A 66 31.05 -0.53 16.72
C PRO A 66 32.12 -1.31 15.97
N LEU A 67 32.02 -1.30 14.63
CA LEU A 67 32.95 -2.01 13.75
C LEU A 67 34.01 -1.05 13.24
N ASP A 68 35.25 -1.24 13.69
CA ASP A 68 36.38 -0.38 13.29
C ASP A 68 36.82 -0.60 11.85
N GLN A 69 37.39 0.44 11.22
CA GLN A 69 37.95 0.43 9.86
C GLN A 69 36.99 -0.10 8.80
N VAL A 70 35.68 0.19 8.93
CA VAL A 70 34.67 -0.26 7.97
C VAL A 70 34.59 0.67 6.76
N HIS A 71 34.62 0.08 5.57
CA HIS A 71 34.39 0.80 4.32
C HIS A 71 32.91 1.07 4.11
N VAL A 72 32.59 2.31 3.81
CA VAL A 72 31.23 2.74 3.47
C VAL A 72 31.20 3.55 2.19
N SER A 73 30.13 3.38 1.42
CA SER A 73 29.68 4.35 0.42
C SER A 73 28.45 5.06 0.96
N TYR A 74 28.26 6.33 0.62
CA TYR A 74 27.08 7.05 1.02
C TYR A 74 26.63 8.06 -0.02
N GLU A 75 25.30 8.25 -0.05
CA GLU A 75 24.62 9.23 -0.87
C GLU A 75 23.85 10.18 0.08
N ALA A 76 23.91 11.48 -0.21
CA ALA A 76 23.25 12.51 0.59
C ALA A 76 22.70 13.62 -0.29
N GLY A 77 21.50 14.12 0.02
CA GLY A 77 20.83 15.16 -0.75
C GLY A 77 19.32 15.05 -0.73
N PRO A 78 18.62 15.79 -1.59
CA PRO A 78 17.19 15.63 -1.80
C PRO A 78 16.83 14.18 -2.16
N VAL A 79 15.71 13.70 -1.65
CA VAL A 79 15.24 12.33 -1.92
C VAL A 79 15.16 12.12 -3.44
N PHE A 80 15.71 11.01 -3.93
CA PHE A 80 15.91 10.60 -5.32
C PHE A 80 16.96 11.40 -6.11
N TYR A 81 17.29 12.61 -5.69
CA TYR A 81 18.23 13.50 -6.38
C TYR A 81 19.42 13.86 -5.47
N PRO A 82 20.20 12.86 -4.99
CA PRO A 82 21.34 13.13 -4.12
C PRO A 82 22.41 13.90 -4.89
N ASP A 83 22.89 14.99 -4.29
CA ASP A 83 23.94 15.84 -4.81
C ASP A 83 25.35 15.43 -4.34
N VAL A 84 25.41 14.51 -3.39
CA VAL A 84 26.67 13.96 -2.86
C VAL A 84 26.67 12.44 -2.98
N LYS A 85 27.74 11.88 -3.59
CA LYS A 85 28.06 10.45 -3.60
C LYS A 85 29.52 10.29 -3.25
N LYS A 86 29.84 9.63 -2.14
CA LYS A 86 31.23 9.51 -1.61
C LYS A 86 31.45 8.15 -0.93
N THR A 87 32.72 7.87 -0.69
CA THR A 87 33.18 6.73 0.10
C THR A 87 33.99 7.22 1.29
N ALA A 88 34.03 6.45 2.35
CA ALA A 88 34.85 6.71 3.53
C ALA A 88 35.25 5.39 4.22
N VAL A 89 36.28 5.48 5.07
CA VAL A 89 36.60 4.42 6.04
C VAL A 89 36.27 4.96 7.42
N LEU A 90 35.33 4.31 8.11
CA LEU A 90 34.88 4.74 9.41
C LEU A 90 35.79 4.18 10.51
N LYS A 91 36.40 5.09 11.29
CA LYS A 91 37.09 4.72 12.51
C LYS A 91 36.05 4.52 13.61
N ASN A 92 36.17 3.45 14.40
CA ASN A 92 35.19 3.08 15.41
C ASN A 92 33.74 2.97 14.87
N GLY A 93 33.57 2.68 13.58
CA GLY A 93 32.26 2.50 12.95
C GLY A 93 31.32 3.70 12.99
N GLU A 94 31.83 4.92 13.22
CA GLU A 94 30.98 6.11 13.37
C GLU A 94 31.42 7.25 12.43
N MET A 95 30.41 7.95 11.87
CA MET A 95 30.61 9.25 11.23
C MET A 95 29.42 10.17 11.48
N LYS A 96 29.63 11.47 11.34
CA LYS A 96 28.58 12.48 11.32
C LYS A 96 28.49 13.13 9.95
N TRP A 97 27.27 13.40 9.53
CA TRP A 97 26.97 14.11 8.30
C TRP A 97 26.06 15.30 8.59
N THR A 98 26.25 16.41 7.91
CA THR A 98 25.38 17.59 8.05
C THR A 98 24.69 17.85 6.73
N GLY A 99 23.36 17.78 6.75
CA GLY A 99 22.48 18.15 5.66
C GLY A 99 21.88 19.55 5.83
N LYS A 100 21.36 20.11 4.74
CA LYS A 100 20.62 21.37 4.75
C LYS A 100 19.76 21.46 3.49
N MET A 101 18.53 21.97 3.62
CA MET A 101 17.71 22.37 2.47
C MET A 101 17.30 23.85 2.58
N ASN A 102 17.22 24.52 1.43
CA ASN A 102 16.80 25.92 1.34
C ASN A 102 15.36 26.09 0.85
N GLN A 103 14.64 24.96 0.65
CA GLN A 103 13.23 24.89 0.23
C GLN A 103 12.54 23.74 0.96
N PRO A 104 11.20 23.72 1.02
CA PRO A 104 10.45 22.59 1.58
C PRO A 104 10.78 21.29 0.85
N GLY A 105 10.89 20.18 1.58
CA GLY A 105 11.20 18.88 0.99
C GLY A 105 11.83 17.91 1.97
N PHE A 106 12.46 16.89 1.43
CA PHE A 106 13.09 15.83 2.23
C PHE A 106 14.54 15.61 1.81
N TYR A 107 15.43 15.61 2.81
CA TYR A 107 16.85 15.32 2.67
C TYR A 107 17.16 13.93 3.20
N ARG A 108 17.78 13.09 2.38
CA ARG A 108 18.12 11.70 2.75
C ARG A 108 19.63 11.52 2.84
N LEU A 109 20.07 10.81 3.87
CA LEU A 109 21.39 10.20 3.95
C LEU A 109 21.21 8.68 3.89
N LYS A 110 21.73 8.05 2.83
CA LYS A 110 21.79 6.58 2.66
C LYS A 110 23.24 6.13 2.75
N VAL A 111 23.51 5.12 3.56
CA VAL A 111 24.85 4.59 3.80
C VAL A 111 24.86 3.09 3.57
N THR A 112 25.82 2.62 2.78
CA THR A 112 26.06 1.21 2.53
C THR A 112 27.42 0.82 3.09
N ALA A 113 27.46 -0.08 4.07
CA ALA A 113 28.68 -0.64 4.62
C ALA A 113 29.00 -1.99 3.99
N THR A 114 30.20 -2.15 3.44
CA THR A 114 30.65 -3.43 2.87
C THR A 114 31.49 -4.19 3.89
N VAL A 115 30.98 -5.33 4.37
CA VAL A 115 31.66 -6.18 5.37
C VAL A 115 31.73 -7.62 4.84
N ASN A 116 32.96 -8.14 4.71
CA ASN A 116 33.22 -9.47 4.18
C ASN A 116 32.55 -9.71 2.80
N GLY A 117 32.58 -8.69 1.92
CA GLY A 117 31.99 -8.77 0.57
C GLY A 117 30.47 -8.75 0.50
N LYS A 118 29.80 -8.39 1.61
CA LYS A 118 28.36 -8.19 1.67
C LYS A 118 28.03 -6.75 2.05
N ASP A 119 27.00 -6.22 1.44
CA ASP A 119 26.52 -4.86 1.66
C ASP A 119 25.38 -4.84 2.69
N TYR A 120 25.43 -3.86 3.57
CA TYR A 120 24.45 -3.58 4.62
C TYR A 120 24.08 -2.11 4.56
N GLU A 121 22.81 -1.82 4.45
CA GLU A 121 22.31 -0.46 4.24
C GLU A 121 21.65 0.10 5.50
N GLY A 122 21.78 1.39 5.68
CA GLY A 122 21.03 2.20 6.63
C GLY A 122 20.73 3.56 6.01
N LEU A 123 19.54 4.09 6.29
CA LEU A 123 19.14 5.40 5.78
C LEU A 123 18.32 6.16 6.81
N CYS A 124 18.34 7.49 6.67
CA CYS A 124 17.46 8.39 7.41
C CYS A 124 17.10 9.58 6.53
N THR A 125 15.86 10.00 6.62
CA THR A 125 15.29 11.08 5.80
C THR A 125 14.76 12.19 6.71
N ALA A 126 15.34 13.37 6.64
CA ALA A 126 14.92 14.57 7.39
C ALA A 126 13.91 15.39 6.58
N GLY A 127 12.80 15.79 7.20
CA GLY A 127 11.79 16.66 6.62
C GLY A 127 12.12 18.14 6.87
N TYR A 128 12.14 18.95 5.83
CA TYR A 128 12.33 20.39 5.90
C TYR A 128 11.04 21.12 5.60
N ALA A 129 10.38 21.64 6.62
CA ALA A 129 9.07 22.30 6.54
C ALA A 129 8.09 21.53 5.64
N PRO A 130 7.87 20.21 5.90
CA PRO A 130 7.07 19.35 5.00
C PRO A 130 5.62 19.83 4.86
N GLU A 131 5.09 20.55 5.85
CA GLU A 131 3.78 21.18 5.83
C GLU A 131 3.66 22.29 4.77
N LYS A 132 4.78 22.76 4.18
CA LYS A 132 4.83 23.78 3.13
C LYS A 132 5.07 23.21 1.74
N ILE A 133 5.18 21.90 1.59
CA ILE A 133 5.31 21.27 0.28
C ILE A 133 4.03 21.50 -0.52
N VAL A 134 4.21 22.06 -1.72
CA VAL A 134 3.15 22.27 -2.69
C VAL A 134 3.42 21.35 -3.88
N PRO A 135 2.46 20.49 -4.27
CA PRO A 135 2.66 19.57 -5.38
C PRO A 135 2.71 20.30 -6.72
N PHE A 136 3.50 19.77 -7.66
CA PHE A 136 3.66 20.28 -9.01
C PHE A 136 2.53 19.86 -9.96
N ALA A 137 1.81 18.81 -9.63
CA ALA A 137 0.75 18.24 -10.45
C ALA A 137 -0.25 19.29 -10.96
N GLN A 138 -0.33 19.42 -12.28
CA GLN A 138 -1.30 20.30 -12.93
C GLN A 138 -2.62 19.56 -13.17
N CYS A 139 -3.74 20.27 -13.01
CA CYS A 139 -5.06 19.70 -13.23
C CYS A 139 -5.55 20.00 -14.64
N PRO A 140 -5.97 19.00 -15.44
CA PRO A 140 -6.63 19.26 -16.72
C PRO A 140 -7.89 20.12 -16.52
N LYS A 141 -8.12 21.06 -17.42
CA LYS A 141 -9.28 21.99 -17.33
C LYS A 141 -10.61 21.26 -17.38
N ASP A 142 -10.64 20.10 -18.02
CA ASP A 142 -11.85 19.29 -18.22
C ASP A 142 -11.87 18.05 -17.31
N PHE A 143 -11.02 17.98 -16.30
CA PHE A 143 -10.89 16.81 -15.40
C PHE A 143 -12.25 16.34 -14.85
N ASP A 144 -13.06 17.26 -14.34
CA ASP A 144 -14.36 16.90 -13.75
C ASP A 144 -15.35 16.40 -14.80
N ARG A 145 -15.36 17.04 -15.97
CA ARG A 145 -16.19 16.58 -17.09
C ARG A 145 -15.75 15.22 -17.60
N TYR A 146 -14.45 15.00 -17.75
CA TYR A 146 -13.88 13.73 -18.20
C TYR A 146 -14.36 12.56 -17.30
N TRP A 147 -14.18 12.71 -16.00
CA TRP A 147 -14.57 11.64 -15.06
C TRP A 147 -16.10 11.50 -14.94
N ALA A 148 -16.85 12.60 -15.01
CA ALA A 148 -18.32 12.53 -15.03
C ALA A 148 -18.84 11.75 -16.25
N GLU A 149 -18.28 12.00 -17.44
CA GLU A 149 -18.63 11.30 -18.68
C GLU A 149 -18.22 9.81 -18.62
N ALA A 150 -17.00 9.51 -18.14
CA ALA A 150 -16.52 8.14 -17.94
C ALA A 150 -17.46 7.33 -17.03
N LEU A 151 -17.82 7.89 -15.88
CA LEU A 151 -18.73 7.25 -14.94
C LEU A 151 -20.17 7.13 -15.45
N LYS A 152 -20.66 8.16 -16.15
CA LYS A 152 -21.98 8.08 -16.81
C LYS A 152 -22.03 6.93 -17.82
N LYS A 153 -20.98 6.78 -18.64
CA LYS A 153 -20.86 5.68 -19.60
C LYS A 153 -20.81 4.33 -18.88
N ALA A 154 -19.97 4.19 -17.84
CA ALA A 154 -19.86 2.97 -17.06
C ALA A 154 -21.20 2.57 -16.41
N ARG A 155 -21.91 3.53 -15.79
CA ARG A 155 -23.21 3.35 -15.15
C ARG A 155 -24.36 3.10 -16.14
N GLY A 156 -24.17 3.37 -17.42
CA GLY A 156 -25.08 2.96 -18.49
C GLY A 156 -25.16 1.44 -18.67
N ASN A 157 -24.18 0.68 -18.16
CA ASN A 157 -24.20 -0.77 -18.16
C ASN A 157 -24.77 -1.31 -16.84
N ALA A 158 -25.71 -2.26 -16.92
CA ALA A 158 -26.21 -2.96 -15.75
C ALA A 158 -25.06 -3.66 -15.00
N LEU A 159 -25.08 -3.67 -13.66
CA LEU A 159 -24.05 -4.33 -12.85
C LEU A 159 -23.93 -5.83 -13.13
N SER A 160 -25.06 -6.50 -13.42
CA SER A 160 -25.13 -7.95 -13.67
C SER A 160 -24.21 -8.75 -12.73
N PRO A 161 -24.43 -8.66 -11.40
CA PRO A 161 -23.51 -9.23 -10.43
C PRO A 161 -23.56 -10.74 -10.40
N THR A 162 -22.42 -11.38 -10.09
CA THR A 162 -22.37 -12.78 -9.64
C THR A 162 -21.94 -12.82 -8.19
N LYS A 163 -22.46 -13.77 -7.41
CA LYS A 163 -22.14 -13.98 -6.00
C LYS A 163 -22.05 -15.47 -5.71
N LYS A 164 -20.86 -15.97 -5.35
CA LYS A 164 -20.59 -17.38 -5.08
C LYS A 164 -20.03 -17.51 -3.66
N LEU A 165 -20.71 -18.27 -2.80
CA LEU A 165 -20.25 -18.54 -1.44
C LEU A 165 -18.90 -19.27 -1.45
N LEU A 166 -18.01 -18.90 -0.55
CA LEU A 166 -16.73 -19.54 -0.27
C LEU A 166 -16.78 -20.16 1.14
N PRO A 167 -17.33 -21.36 1.31
CA PRO A 167 -17.58 -21.94 2.64
C PRO A 167 -16.33 -22.02 3.52
N ASP A 168 -15.16 -22.33 2.91
CA ASP A 168 -13.89 -22.46 3.61
C ASP A 168 -13.33 -21.13 4.14
N ARG A 169 -13.96 -20.00 3.76
CA ARG A 169 -13.57 -18.64 4.20
C ARG A 169 -14.60 -18.00 5.12
N CYS A 170 -15.79 -18.59 5.25
CA CYS A 170 -16.81 -18.12 6.18
C CYS A 170 -16.34 -18.27 7.63
N THR A 171 -16.76 -17.34 8.49
CA THR A 171 -16.57 -17.38 9.94
C THR A 171 -17.93 -17.59 10.61
N GLU A 172 -17.95 -17.64 11.95
CA GLU A 172 -19.22 -17.64 12.70
C GLU A 172 -19.98 -16.30 12.54
N GLN A 173 -19.24 -15.22 12.23
CA GLN A 173 -19.77 -13.86 12.15
C GLN A 173 -20.03 -13.42 10.70
N ASP A 174 -19.28 -13.94 9.70
CA ASP A 174 -19.32 -13.47 8.33
C ASP A 174 -19.50 -14.59 7.30
N ASN A 175 -20.41 -14.37 6.36
CA ASN A 175 -20.46 -15.10 5.09
C ASN A 175 -19.51 -14.45 4.08
N VAL A 176 -18.65 -15.25 3.45
CA VAL A 176 -17.65 -14.77 2.48
C VAL A 176 -17.97 -15.27 1.09
N TYR A 177 -17.95 -14.36 0.12
CA TYR A 177 -18.32 -14.65 -1.26
C TYR A 177 -17.25 -14.17 -2.24
N GLU A 178 -16.98 -14.93 -3.28
CA GLU A 178 -16.42 -14.38 -4.51
C GLU A 178 -17.51 -13.68 -5.30
N VAL A 179 -17.27 -12.42 -5.65
CA VAL A 179 -18.22 -11.62 -6.42
C VAL A 179 -17.61 -11.09 -7.70
N SER A 180 -18.43 -10.82 -8.70
CA SER A 180 -18.02 -10.02 -9.84
C SER A 180 -19.18 -9.18 -10.36
N PHE A 181 -18.86 -8.05 -10.98
CA PHE A 181 -19.86 -7.15 -11.59
C PHE A 181 -19.28 -6.46 -12.81
N VAL A 182 -20.16 -6.01 -13.71
CA VAL A 182 -19.77 -5.30 -14.94
C VAL A 182 -19.18 -3.93 -14.58
N ASN A 183 -18.06 -3.62 -15.22
CA ASN A 183 -17.33 -2.37 -15.07
C ASN A 183 -17.82 -1.31 -16.09
N ASP A 184 -16.95 -0.91 -16.99
CA ASP A 184 -17.11 0.19 -17.97
C ASP A 184 -17.75 -0.27 -19.29
N ASN A 185 -17.74 -1.57 -19.56
CA ASN A 185 -18.39 -2.17 -20.72
C ASN A 185 -18.81 -3.63 -20.41
N PRO A 186 -19.74 -4.24 -21.19
CA PRO A 186 -20.26 -5.57 -20.91
C PRO A 186 -19.22 -6.70 -20.84
N GLY A 187 -18.10 -6.56 -21.55
CA GLY A 187 -16.99 -7.53 -21.55
C GLY A 187 -15.97 -7.31 -20.43
N SER A 188 -16.05 -6.21 -19.69
CA SER A 188 -15.15 -5.85 -18.61
C SER A 188 -15.81 -6.06 -17.25
N ARG A 189 -15.16 -6.81 -16.36
CA ARG A 189 -15.68 -7.09 -15.02
C ARG A 189 -14.65 -6.70 -13.96
N ILE A 190 -15.15 -6.39 -12.77
CA ILE A 190 -14.39 -6.36 -11.52
C ILE A 190 -14.72 -7.64 -10.76
N TYR A 191 -13.72 -8.23 -10.15
CA TYR A 191 -13.84 -9.37 -9.23
C TYR A 191 -13.39 -8.94 -7.84
N GLY A 192 -13.99 -9.54 -6.82
CA GLY A 192 -13.63 -9.23 -5.44
C GLY A 192 -14.09 -10.32 -4.46
N ILE A 193 -13.69 -10.14 -3.22
CA ILE A 193 -14.18 -10.92 -2.08
C ILE A 193 -15.06 -10.02 -1.24
N LEU A 194 -16.29 -10.47 -1.02
CA LEU A 194 -17.29 -9.78 -0.21
C LEU A 194 -17.49 -10.54 1.10
N SER A 195 -17.30 -9.89 2.22
CA SER A 195 -17.67 -10.36 3.55
C SER A 195 -18.95 -9.64 3.98
N VAL A 196 -19.95 -10.40 4.43
CA VAL A 196 -21.25 -9.88 4.89
C VAL A 196 -21.59 -10.53 6.21
N PRO A 197 -22.01 -9.76 7.25
CA PRO A 197 -22.42 -10.32 8.52
C PRO A 197 -23.49 -11.42 8.37
N VAL A 198 -23.37 -12.49 9.15
CA VAL A 198 -24.31 -13.62 9.14
C VAL A 198 -25.69 -13.19 9.66
N ASN A 199 -25.71 -12.35 10.69
CA ASN A 199 -26.96 -11.88 11.28
C ASN A 199 -27.69 -10.94 10.30
N PRO A 200 -29.01 -11.10 10.13
CA PRO A 200 -29.79 -10.15 9.33
C PRO A 200 -29.73 -8.75 9.93
N GLY A 201 -29.49 -7.74 9.09
CA GLY A 201 -29.39 -6.35 9.57
C GLY A 201 -29.05 -5.36 8.48
N LYS A 202 -28.83 -4.13 8.91
CA LYS A 202 -28.27 -3.03 8.11
C LYS A 202 -26.90 -2.66 8.67
N TYR A 203 -25.91 -2.62 7.81
CA TYR A 203 -24.51 -2.50 8.20
C TYR A 203 -23.81 -1.39 7.45
N PRO A 204 -22.88 -0.68 8.09
CA PRO A 204 -21.93 0.17 7.39
C PRO A 204 -21.09 -0.68 6.44
N ALA A 205 -20.44 -0.06 5.46
CA ALA A 205 -19.63 -0.75 4.48
C ALA A 205 -18.22 -0.16 4.36
N LEU A 206 -17.28 -1.02 4.02
CA LEU A 206 -15.90 -0.68 3.72
C LEU A 206 -15.49 -1.25 2.37
N LEU A 207 -15.03 -0.39 1.46
CA LEU A 207 -14.39 -0.79 0.22
C LEU A 207 -12.86 -0.81 0.42
N ARG A 208 -12.25 -1.98 0.21
CA ARG A 208 -10.80 -2.14 0.18
C ARG A 208 -10.31 -2.19 -1.25
N VAL A 209 -9.45 -1.23 -1.60
CA VAL A 209 -8.84 -1.11 -2.93
C VAL A 209 -7.36 -1.50 -2.88
N PRO A 210 -6.84 -2.23 -3.91
CA PRO A 210 -5.55 -2.91 -3.79
C PRO A 210 -4.36 -2.03 -4.08
N GLY A 211 -3.23 -2.35 -3.43
CA GLY A 211 -1.91 -1.93 -3.86
C GLY A 211 -1.53 -2.54 -5.22
N ALA A 212 -0.43 -2.06 -5.83
CA ALA A 212 0.05 -2.55 -7.11
C ALA A 212 0.41 -4.03 -7.08
N GLY A 213 0.31 -4.68 -8.25
CA GLY A 213 0.62 -6.09 -8.46
C GLY A 213 -0.61 -6.93 -8.77
N CYS A 214 -0.37 -8.17 -9.20
CA CYS A 214 -1.37 -9.14 -9.56
C CYS A 214 -1.29 -10.32 -8.59
N ARG A 215 -2.36 -10.60 -7.84
CA ARG A 215 -2.36 -11.60 -6.76
C ARG A 215 -3.76 -12.11 -6.45
N PRO A 216 -3.91 -13.25 -5.74
CA PRO A 216 -5.18 -13.63 -5.15
C PRO A 216 -5.51 -12.71 -3.95
N TYR A 217 -6.79 -12.64 -3.60
CA TYR A 217 -7.27 -11.89 -2.44
C TYR A 217 -7.94 -12.84 -1.44
N GLY A 218 -7.71 -12.58 -0.16
CA GLY A 218 -8.25 -13.38 0.94
C GLY A 218 -9.65 -12.99 1.36
N GLY A 219 -9.96 -11.72 1.21
CA GLY A 219 -11.09 -11.07 1.87
C GLY A 219 -10.71 -10.57 3.27
N ASP A 220 -11.60 -9.83 3.86
CA ASP A 220 -11.43 -9.25 5.18
C ASP A 220 -12.61 -9.63 6.07
N THR A 221 -12.34 -10.45 7.08
CA THR A 221 -13.26 -10.85 8.15
C THR A 221 -12.73 -10.46 9.53
N TYR A 222 -11.62 -9.69 9.57
CA TYR A 222 -10.88 -9.37 10.79
C TYR A 222 -10.93 -7.89 11.17
N THR A 223 -11.28 -7.01 10.24
CA THR A 223 -11.37 -5.57 10.53
C THR A 223 -12.50 -5.28 11.51
N GLU A 224 -13.68 -5.88 11.31
CA GLU A 224 -14.87 -5.57 12.10
C GLU A 224 -15.72 -6.77 12.53
N ASP A 225 -15.26 -7.98 12.30
CA ASP A 225 -15.77 -9.23 12.87
C ASP A 225 -17.31 -9.30 12.92
N GLY A 226 -17.98 -9.27 11.77
CA GLY A 226 -19.42 -9.34 11.63
C GLY A 226 -20.20 -8.04 11.92
N LYS A 227 -19.52 -6.88 11.95
CA LYS A 227 -20.16 -5.58 12.22
C LYS A 227 -20.23 -4.65 11.01
N CYS A 228 -19.59 -5.00 9.89
CA CYS A 228 -19.69 -4.24 8.64
C CYS A 228 -19.62 -5.16 7.41
N ILE A 229 -20.06 -4.63 6.29
CA ILE A 229 -19.83 -5.24 4.97
C ILE A 229 -18.44 -4.84 4.51
N VAL A 230 -17.59 -5.79 4.10
CA VAL A 230 -16.30 -5.48 3.48
C VAL A 230 -16.24 -6.04 2.08
N LEU A 231 -15.91 -5.20 1.11
CA LEU A 231 -15.63 -5.59 -0.27
C LEU A 231 -14.17 -5.30 -0.60
N GLU A 232 -13.36 -6.35 -0.78
CA GLU A 232 -12.00 -6.26 -1.28
C GLU A 232 -11.98 -6.58 -2.77
N ILE A 233 -11.53 -5.66 -3.62
CA ILE A 233 -11.56 -5.83 -5.09
C ILE A 233 -10.19 -6.11 -5.69
N GLY A 234 -10.19 -6.86 -6.81
CA GLY A 234 -9.07 -6.93 -7.75
C GLY A 234 -9.31 -6.01 -8.95
N ILE A 235 -8.25 -5.46 -9.54
CA ILE A 235 -8.35 -4.44 -10.60
C ILE A 235 -8.12 -4.98 -12.02
N HIS A 236 -7.68 -6.23 -12.17
CA HIS A 236 -7.23 -6.75 -13.47
C HIS A 236 -8.32 -7.39 -14.31
N GLY A 237 -9.56 -7.47 -13.81
CA GLY A 237 -10.68 -8.08 -14.52
C GLY A 237 -10.61 -9.60 -14.63
N ILE A 238 -9.94 -10.23 -13.69
CA ILE A 238 -9.78 -11.68 -13.59
C ILE A 238 -10.25 -12.16 -12.20
N PRO A 239 -10.71 -13.41 -12.04
CA PRO A 239 -11.07 -13.97 -10.75
C PRO A 239 -9.95 -13.78 -9.73
N VAL A 240 -10.31 -13.58 -8.46
CA VAL A 240 -9.37 -13.26 -7.38
C VAL A 240 -9.05 -14.46 -6.47
N THR A 241 -9.52 -15.63 -6.84
CA THR A 241 -9.39 -16.88 -6.06
C THR A 241 -8.56 -17.97 -6.78
N MET A 242 -7.91 -17.62 -7.90
CA MET A 242 -7.05 -18.54 -8.64
C MET A 242 -5.74 -18.83 -7.88
N PRO A 243 -5.03 -19.92 -8.21
CA PRO A 243 -3.70 -20.20 -7.64
C PRO A 243 -2.70 -19.09 -7.92
N GLN A 244 -1.79 -18.82 -6.96
CA GLN A 244 -0.75 -17.77 -7.06
C GLN A 244 0.03 -17.82 -8.37
N THR A 245 0.35 -19.04 -8.84
CA THR A 245 1.12 -19.24 -10.09
C THR A 245 0.47 -18.66 -11.35
N VAL A 246 -0.88 -18.50 -11.36
CA VAL A 246 -1.59 -17.85 -12.47
C VAL A 246 -1.28 -16.36 -12.48
N TYR A 247 -1.33 -15.72 -11.31
CA TYR A 247 -1.04 -14.30 -11.16
C TYR A 247 0.44 -13.99 -11.44
N ASP A 248 1.37 -14.84 -10.98
CA ASP A 248 2.80 -14.70 -11.25
C ASP A 248 3.09 -14.72 -12.75
N ARG A 249 2.45 -15.63 -13.50
CA ARG A 249 2.57 -15.69 -14.96
C ARG A 249 1.97 -14.48 -15.66
N LEU A 250 0.84 -13.97 -15.16
CA LEU A 250 0.23 -12.76 -15.71
C LEU A 250 1.10 -11.54 -15.47
N LEU A 251 1.63 -11.39 -14.26
CA LEU A 251 2.51 -10.27 -13.90
C LEU A 251 3.86 -10.33 -14.65
N GLY A 252 4.40 -11.53 -14.87
CA GLY A 252 5.58 -11.73 -15.70
C GLY A 252 5.33 -11.66 -17.22
N GLY A 253 4.06 -11.55 -17.66
CA GLY A 253 3.63 -11.54 -19.06
C GLY A 253 2.69 -10.38 -19.38
N ALA A 254 1.42 -10.69 -19.63
CA ALA A 254 0.42 -9.72 -20.12
C ALA A 254 0.16 -8.53 -19.22
N LEU A 255 0.41 -8.65 -17.93
CA LEU A 255 0.26 -7.57 -16.94
C LEU A 255 1.61 -6.99 -16.49
N ASN A 256 2.70 -7.32 -17.16
CA ASN A 256 3.99 -6.68 -16.87
C ASN A 256 3.90 -5.19 -17.19
N ASN A 257 4.34 -4.35 -16.25
CA ASN A 257 4.28 -2.88 -16.35
C ASN A 257 2.89 -2.35 -16.79
N TYR A 258 1.80 -2.97 -16.32
CA TYR A 258 0.43 -2.56 -16.68
C TYR A 258 0.17 -1.07 -16.40
N TRP A 259 0.91 -0.49 -15.46
CA TRP A 259 0.81 0.93 -15.10
C TRP A 259 1.27 1.88 -16.22
N ASP A 260 2.11 1.42 -17.16
CA ASP A 260 2.60 2.24 -18.28
C ASP A 260 1.70 2.17 -19.53
N VAL A 261 0.68 1.32 -19.52
CA VAL A 261 -0.14 1.06 -20.69
C VAL A 261 -0.95 2.29 -21.07
N ASN A 262 -0.65 2.86 -22.25
CA ASN A 262 -1.31 4.02 -22.86
C ASN A 262 -1.33 5.27 -21.94
N ILE A 263 -0.24 5.55 -21.25
CA ILE A 263 -0.12 6.74 -20.39
C ILE A 263 -0.36 8.05 -21.18
N ASP A 264 -0.09 8.06 -22.49
CA ASP A 264 -0.25 9.18 -23.41
C ASP A 264 -1.69 9.37 -23.92
N ASN A 265 -2.61 8.47 -23.57
CA ASN A 265 -3.99 8.51 -24.02
C ASN A 265 -4.95 8.26 -22.85
N PRO A 266 -5.59 9.31 -22.30
CA PRO A 266 -6.47 9.16 -21.14
C PRO A 266 -7.58 8.12 -21.32
N ASP A 267 -8.23 8.05 -22.47
CA ASP A 267 -9.35 7.13 -22.72
C ASP A 267 -8.93 5.67 -22.84
N LYS A 268 -7.65 5.40 -23.16
CA LYS A 268 -7.08 4.07 -23.31
C LYS A 268 -6.15 3.68 -22.18
N ASN A 269 -5.85 4.61 -21.28
CA ASN A 269 -4.99 4.36 -20.13
C ASN A 269 -5.54 3.17 -19.32
N TYR A 270 -4.64 2.32 -18.85
CA TYR A 270 -5.03 1.15 -18.04
C TYR A 270 -5.86 1.55 -16.83
N TYR A 271 -5.52 2.66 -16.19
CA TYR A 271 -6.21 3.14 -15.00
C TYR A 271 -7.60 3.74 -15.30
N HIS A 272 -7.98 3.97 -16.57
CA HIS A 272 -9.36 4.35 -16.89
C HIS A 272 -10.35 3.29 -16.38
N ARG A 273 -10.11 2.02 -16.73
CA ARG A 273 -10.94 0.90 -16.27
C ARG A 273 -10.76 0.58 -14.79
N VAL A 274 -9.58 0.87 -14.21
CA VAL A 274 -9.29 0.63 -12.80
C VAL A 274 -10.08 1.59 -11.91
N VAL A 275 -10.00 2.89 -12.19
CA VAL A 275 -10.71 3.93 -11.42
C VAL A 275 -12.22 3.79 -11.60
N THR A 276 -12.71 3.62 -12.86
CA THR A 276 -14.14 3.37 -13.09
C THR A 276 -14.62 2.13 -12.36
N GLY A 277 -13.83 1.04 -12.38
CA GLY A 277 -14.13 -0.21 -11.68
C GLY A 277 -14.20 -0.07 -10.16
N ALA A 278 -13.30 0.71 -9.57
CA ALA A 278 -13.32 0.99 -8.13
C ALA A 278 -14.57 1.80 -7.74
N VAL A 279 -15.00 2.76 -8.57
CA VAL A 279 -16.28 3.47 -8.34
C VAL A 279 -17.49 2.55 -8.57
N ARG A 280 -17.43 1.64 -9.55
CA ARG A 280 -18.48 0.62 -9.74
C ARG A 280 -18.61 -0.36 -8.57
N ALA A 281 -17.53 -0.56 -7.81
CA ALA A 281 -17.59 -1.30 -6.54
C ALA A 281 -18.46 -0.58 -5.50
N VAL A 282 -18.44 0.74 -5.47
CA VAL A 282 -19.39 1.53 -4.65
C VAL A 282 -20.85 1.31 -5.13
N ASP A 283 -21.09 1.28 -6.46
CA ASP A 283 -22.41 0.98 -7.00
C ASP A 283 -22.87 -0.43 -6.59
N TYR A 284 -21.95 -1.41 -6.57
CA TYR A 284 -22.27 -2.77 -6.15
C TYR A 284 -22.61 -2.83 -4.65
N ILE A 285 -21.82 -2.21 -3.77
CA ILE A 285 -22.11 -2.12 -2.34
C ILE A 285 -23.49 -1.46 -2.13
N ALA A 286 -23.77 -0.37 -2.84
CA ALA A 286 -25.05 0.35 -2.73
C ALA A 286 -26.26 -0.45 -3.23
N SER A 287 -26.04 -1.54 -3.99
CA SER A 287 -27.09 -2.46 -4.42
C SER A 287 -27.38 -3.59 -3.42
N LEU A 288 -26.53 -3.74 -2.39
CA LEU A 288 -26.70 -4.79 -1.39
C LEU A 288 -27.84 -4.44 -0.41
N PRO A 289 -28.78 -5.37 -0.19
CA PRO A 289 -29.87 -5.13 0.74
C PRO A 289 -29.40 -4.98 2.20
N GLU A 290 -28.21 -5.47 2.53
CA GLU A 290 -27.61 -5.42 3.86
C GLU A 290 -26.97 -4.06 4.17
N TRP A 291 -26.64 -3.23 3.17
CA TRP A 291 -26.04 -1.91 3.40
C TRP A 291 -27.01 -0.95 4.10
N ASP A 292 -26.51 -0.14 5.03
CA ASP A 292 -27.30 0.82 5.79
C ASP A 292 -27.77 2.05 4.98
N GLY A 293 -27.20 2.24 3.79
CA GLY A 293 -27.50 3.37 2.90
C GLY A 293 -26.83 4.68 3.32
N GLN A 294 -25.98 4.69 4.34
CA GLN A 294 -25.42 5.90 4.93
C GLN A 294 -23.90 5.87 5.05
N THR A 295 -23.33 4.80 5.60
CA THR A 295 -21.90 4.74 5.93
C THR A 295 -21.15 3.87 4.95
N LEU A 296 -20.22 4.47 4.22
CA LEU A 296 -19.33 3.78 3.28
C LEU A 296 -17.92 4.37 3.34
N GLY A 297 -16.97 3.59 3.82
CA GLY A 297 -15.56 3.96 3.81
C GLY A 297 -14.80 3.40 2.62
N VAL A 298 -13.69 4.02 2.27
CA VAL A 298 -12.72 3.47 1.33
C VAL A 298 -11.33 3.50 1.90
N THR A 299 -10.56 2.42 1.72
CA THR A 299 -9.19 2.33 2.23
C THR A 299 -8.29 1.50 1.33
N GLY A 300 -7.01 1.84 1.33
CA GLY A 300 -5.97 1.11 0.64
C GLY A 300 -4.59 1.69 0.85
N ALA A 301 -3.57 0.90 0.52
CA ALA A 301 -2.17 1.28 0.63
C ALA A 301 -1.50 1.31 -0.74
N SER A 302 -0.49 2.15 -0.91
CA SER A 302 0.27 2.29 -2.16
C SER A 302 -0.66 2.73 -3.31
N GLN A 303 -0.72 2.01 -4.42
CA GLN A 303 -1.73 2.21 -5.47
C GLN A 303 -3.17 2.27 -4.86
N GLY A 304 -3.43 1.51 -3.79
CA GLY A 304 -4.70 1.56 -3.08
C GLY A 304 -4.94 2.89 -2.36
N GLY A 305 -3.90 3.56 -1.90
CA GLY A 305 -3.99 4.93 -1.37
C GLY A 305 -4.47 5.92 -2.44
N PHE A 306 -3.88 5.86 -3.63
CA PHE A 306 -4.36 6.60 -4.80
C PHE A 306 -5.83 6.26 -5.14
N LEU A 307 -6.18 4.98 -5.21
CA LEU A 307 -7.55 4.58 -5.53
C LEU A 307 -8.56 5.02 -4.46
N SER A 308 -8.15 5.08 -3.19
CA SER A 308 -8.99 5.61 -2.12
C SER A 308 -9.30 7.10 -2.32
N LEU A 309 -8.30 7.89 -2.73
CA LEU A 309 -8.48 9.29 -3.09
C LEU A 309 -9.42 9.42 -4.31
N ALA A 310 -9.21 8.62 -5.35
CA ALA A 310 -10.00 8.67 -6.57
C ALA A 310 -11.48 8.32 -6.31
N VAL A 311 -11.74 7.24 -5.57
CA VAL A 311 -13.12 6.83 -5.26
C VAL A 311 -13.82 7.87 -4.39
N ALA A 312 -13.17 8.38 -3.34
CA ALA A 312 -13.76 9.39 -2.46
C ALA A 312 -14.00 10.74 -3.17
N ALA A 313 -13.17 11.08 -4.15
CA ALA A 313 -13.35 12.29 -4.96
C ALA A 313 -14.50 12.16 -5.97
N LEU A 314 -14.74 10.96 -6.51
CA LEU A 314 -15.65 10.72 -7.62
C LEU A 314 -17.04 10.23 -7.18
N ASP A 315 -17.19 9.74 -5.96
CA ASP A 315 -18.47 9.21 -5.47
C ASP A 315 -18.86 9.78 -4.11
N LYS A 316 -19.96 10.52 -4.09
CA LYS A 316 -20.48 11.22 -2.90
C LYS A 316 -21.08 10.28 -1.83
N ARG A 317 -21.23 9.00 -2.13
CA ARG A 317 -21.69 8.01 -1.15
C ARG A 317 -20.59 7.58 -0.20
N VAL A 318 -19.32 7.82 -0.57
CA VAL A 318 -18.18 7.64 0.32
C VAL A 318 -18.23 8.69 1.42
N THR A 319 -18.12 8.25 2.67
CA THR A 319 -18.25 9.11 3.86
C THR A 319 -16.93 9.33 4.59
N PHE A 320 -15.92 8.52 4.35
CA PHE A 320 -14.55 8.70 4.85
C PHE A 320 -13.54 7.92 4.02
N LEU A 321 -12.27 8.27 4.12
CA LEU A 321 -11.19 7.51 3.51
C LEU A 321 -9.98 7.35 4.45
N ALA A 322 -9.25 6.23 4.26
CA ALA A 322 -7.92 6.04 4.83
C ALA A 322 -6.93 5.68 3.72
N ALA A 323 -5.92 6.53 3.51
CA ALA A 323 -4.88 6.34 2.51
C ALA A 323 -3.52 6.12 3.17
N VAL A 324 -2.83 5.04 2.80
CA VAL A 324 -1.53 4.69 3.36
C VAL A 324 -0.50 4.60 2.25
N HIS A 325 0.65 5.27 2.40
CA HIS A 325 1.71 5.32 1.39
C HIS A 325 1.15 5.64 -0.02
N ASP A 326 0.33 6.69 -0.14
CA ASP A 326 -0.46 7.02 -1.33
C ASP A 326 0.43 7.23 -2.56
N ALA A 327 0.55 6.18 -3.38
CA ALA A 327 1.28 6.18 -4.64
C ALA A 327 0.53 6.97 -5.73
N MET A 328 1.14 7.07 -6.90
CA MET A 328 0.53 7.70 -8.08
C MET A 328 0.14 9.17 -7.85
N CYS A 329 0.94 9.91 -7.10
CA CYS A 329 0.72 11.30 -6.75
C CYS A 329 1.92 12.16 -7.18
N ASP A 330 1.64 13.34 -7.74
CA ASP A 330 2.61 14.36 -8.09
C ASP A 330 3.70 13.90 -9.08
N TYR A 331 3.30 13.28 -10.18
CA TYR A 331 4.23 12.81 -11.21
C TYR A 331 5.09 13.95 -11.81
N GLU A 332 4.52 15.16 -11.96
CA GLU A 332 5.21 16.30 -12.55
C GLU A 332 6.34 16.83 -11.66
N ALA A 333 6.41 16.47 -10.39
CA ALA A 333 7.53 16.80 -9.51
C ALA A 333 8.87 16.32 -10.10
N GLU A 334 8.87 15.14 -10.74
CA GLU A 334 10.07 14.55 -11.36
C GLU A 334 10.62 15.36 -12.55
N LEU A 335 9.81 16.20 -13.17
CA LEU A 335 10.23 17.15 -14.22
C LEU A 335 10.99 18.36 -13.64
N HIS A 336 11.02 18.49 -12.32
CA HIS A 336 11.65 19.56 -11.56
C HIS A 336 12.72 19.07 -10.59
N ASP A 337 13.26 17.86 -10.80
CA ASP A 337 14.23 17.20 -9.91
C ASP A 337 13.73 17.10 -8.46
N VAL A 338 12.43 16.88 -8.29
CA VAL A 338 11.75 16.61 -7.01
C VAL A 338 11.13 15.22 -7.06
N ALA A 339 11.23 14.47 -5.98
CA ALA A 339 10.73 13.10 -5.93
C ALA A 339 9.19 13.07 -6.05
N GLY A 340 8.70 12.50 -7.15
CA GLY A 340 7.30 12.18 -7.41
C GLY A 340 6.90 10.81 -6.88
N GLY A 341 5.62 10.48 -6.91
CA GLY A 341 5.11 9.20 -6.47
C GLY A 341 5.35 8.05 -7.47
N TRP A 342 5.36 6.81 -6.97
CA TRP A 342 5.38 5.63 -7.84
C TRP A 342 4.25 5.72 -8.91
N PRO A 343 4.50 5.28 -10.16
CA PRO A 343 5.59 4.44 -10.67
C PRO A 343 6.79 5.20 -11.24
N HIS A 344 6.99 6.47 -10.92
CA HIS A 344 8.15 7.27 -11.34
C HIS A 344 8.23 7.46 -12.85
N TYR A 345 7.14 7.88 -13.46
CA TYR A 345 7.00 7.99 -14.92
C TYR A 345 8.03 8.89 -15.59
N PHE A 346 8.51 9.92 -14.88
CA PHE A 346 9.39 10.93 -15.47
C PHE A 346 10.78 10.98 -14.81
N TYR A 347 11.02 10.10 -13.83
CA TYR A 347 12.28 10.06 -13.10
C TYR A 347 13.47 9.80 -14.04
N HIS A 348 14.46 10.71 -14.02
CA HIS A 348 15.64 10.70 -14.89
C HIS A 348 15.36 10.57 -16.39
N GLN A 349 14.16 10.92 -16.85
CA GLN A 349 13.84 10.99 -18.27
C GLN A 349 14.24 12.36 -18.81
N GLY A 350 15.19 12.40 -19.75
CA GLY A 350 15.68 13.67 -20.30
C GLY A 350 14.61 14.48 -21.03
N ASN A 351 14.03 13.93 -22.08
CA ASN A 351 12.97 14.60 -22.86
C ASN A 351 11.70 13.74 -22.80
N VAL A 352 10.73 14.18 -22.02
CA VAL A 352 9.46 13.47 -21.86
C VAL A 352 8.45 13.95 -22.92
N ASP A 353 7.78 12.99 -23.57
CA ASP A 353 6.69 13.31 -24.50
C ASP A 353 5.56 14.08 -23.79
N GLN A 354 5.23 15.26 -24.32
CA GLN A 354 4.18 16.12 -23.77
C GLN A 354 2.82 15.40 -23.65
N LYS A 355 2.50 14.47 -24.57
CA LYS A 355 1.27 13.66 -24.48
C LYS A 355 1.24 12.76 -23.27
N LYS A 356 2.40 12.20 -22.87
CA LYS A 356 2.49 11.40 -21.65
C LYS A 356 2.26 12.23 -20.40
N ILE A 357 2.81 13.44 -20.35
CA ILE A 357 2.59 14.38 -19.25
C ILE A 357 1.10 14.73 -19.16
N GLU A 358 0.49 15.12 -20.27
CA GLU A 358 -0.92 15.49 -20.32
C GLU A 358 -1.83 14.31 -19.96
N GLY A 359 -1.54 13.11 -20.47
CA GLY A 359 -2.30 11.90 -20.16
C GLY A 359 -2.20 11.48 -18.69
N ALA A 360 -1.00 11.55 -18.11
CA ALA A 360 -0.76 11.21 -16.70
C ALA A 360 -1.55 12.12 -15.74
N ARG A 361 -1.79 13.38 -16.08
CA ARG A 361 -2.55 14.34 -15.25
C ARG A 361 -3.95 13.89 -14.88
N TYR A 362 -4.61 13.12 -15.75
CA TYR A 362 -5.95 12.57 -15.47
C TYR A 362 -5.94 11.48 -14.40
N TYR A 363 -4.77 10.91 -14.11
CA TYR A 363 -4.55 9.81 -13.17
C TYR A 363 -3.59 10.16 -12.04
N ASP A 364 -3.30 11.45 -11.86
CA ASP A 364 -2.52 11.91 -10.73
C ASP A 364 -3.40 12.05 -9.47
N GLY A 365 -3.01 11.39 -8.41
CA GLY A 365 -3.73 11.35 -7.13
C GLY A 365 -3.95 12.72 -6.50
N VAL A 366 -3.04 13.68 -6.75
CA VAL A 366 -3.18 15.07 -6.29
C VAL A 366 -4.43 15.72 -6.89
N ASN A 367 -4.79 15.40 -8.15
CA ASN A 367 -5.97 15.96 -8.80
C ASN A 367 -7.27 15.43 -8.20
N PHE A 368 -7.28 14.19 -7.72
CA PHE A 368 -8.39 13.64 -6.92
C PHE A 368 -8.40 14.23 -5.50
N ALA A 369 -7.25 14.32 -4.84
CA ALA A 369 -7.11 14.86 -3.49
C ALA A 369 -7.68 16.29 -3.36
N ARG A 370 -7.56 17.14 -4.40
CA ARG A 370 -8.19 18.48 -4.46
C ARG A 370 -9.71 18.45 -4.34
N ARG A 371 -10.36 17.30 -4.58
CA ARG A 371 -11.82 17.11 -4.63
C ARG A 371 -12.36 16.31 -3.46
N VAL A 372 -11.50 15.78 -2.62
CA VAL A 372 -11.92 15.07 -1.41
C VAL A 372 -12.53 16.04 -0.42
N THR A 373 -13.74 15.70 0.06
CA THR A 373 -14.52 16.53 0.99
C THR A 373 -14.89 15.81 2.29
N VAL A 374 -14.54 14.54 2.41
CA VAL A 374 -14.86 13.67 3.55
C VAL A 374 -13.69 13.54 4.51
N PRO A 375 -13.91 13.18 5.79
CA PRO A 375 -12.84 12.93 6.73
C PRO A 375 -11.80 11.94 6.21
N CYS A 376 -10.52 12.27 6.40
CA CYS A 376 -9.39 11.50 5.88
C CYS A 376 -8.40 11.13 6.99
N TRP A 377 -7.84 9.93 6.86
CA TRP A 377 -6.64 9.54 7.59
C TRP A 377 -5.53 9.17 6.60
N PHE A 378 -4.35 9.75 6.82
CA PHE A 378 -3.16 9.46 6.02
C PHE A 378 -2.06 8.91 6.91
N SER A 379 -1.30 7.97 6.39
CA SER A 379 -0.09 7.49 7.07
C SER A 379 0.99 7.06 6.09
N PHE A 380 2.23 7.45 6.39
CA PHE A 380 3.41 7.07 5.62
C PHE A 380 4.68 7.26 6.45
N GLY A 381 5.81 6.77 5.96
CA GLY A 381 7.12 6.91 6.55
C GLY A 381 8.04 7.83 5.76
N TYR A 382 9.07 8.39 6.42
CA TYR A 382 10.05 9.24 5.75
C TYR A 382 11.07 8.43 4.96
N ASN A 383 11.31 7.19 5.38
CA ASN A 383 12.29 6.31 4.73
C ASN A 383 11.71 5.50 3.56
N ASP A 384 10.50 5.79 3.12
CA ASP A 384 9.93 5.12 1.96
C ASP A 384 10.73 5.45 0.69
N GLU A 385 11.25 4.40 0.03
CA GLU A 385 12.00 4.48 -1.23
C GLU A 385 11.13 4.10 -2.44
N THR A 386 9.92 3.62 -2.22
CA THR A 386 8.96 3.29 -3.27
C THR A 386 7.98 4.43 -3.51
N VAL A 387 7.44 4.99 -2.42
CA VAL A 387 6.56 6.16 -2.45
C VAL A 387 7.18 7.25 -1.57
N PRO A 388 7.95 8.17 -2.17
CA PRO A 388 8.68 9.18 -1.40
C PRO A 388 7.75 10.06 -0.56
N PRO A 389 8.16 10.44 0.66
CA PRO A 389 7.35 11.28 1.54
C PRO A 389 7.04 12.66 0.93
N THR A 390 7.81 13.13 -0.06
CA THR A 390 7.56 14.40 -0.76
C THR A 390 6.21 14.40 -1.44
N SER A 391 5.88 13.36 -2.21
CA SER A 391 4.60 13.22 -2.93
C SER A 391 3.44 13.03 -1.95
N SER A 392 3.59 12.18 -0.93
CA SER A 392 2.55 11.94 0.08
C SER A 392 2.23 13.20 0.90
N TYR A 393 3.26 13.99 1.31
CA TYR A 393 3.01 15.27 1.97
C TYR A 393 2.35 16.30 1.05
N GLY A 394 2.80 16.39 -0.21
CA GLY A 394 2.17 17.26 -1.21
C GLY A 394 0.69 16.94 -1.38
N THR A 395 0.35 15.66 -1.45
CA THR A 395 -1.04 15.17 -1.53
C THR A 395 -1.80 15.49 -0.25
N TYR A 396 -1.25 15.17 0.92
CA TYR A 396 -1.86 15.49 2.20
C TYR A 396 -2.13 17.00 2.34
N ASN A 397 -1.15 17.84 2.02
CA ASN A 397 -1.27 19.29 2.19
C ASN A 397 -2.40 19.90 1.36
N ILE A 398 -2.65 19.37 0.14
CA ILE A 398 -3.67 19.92 -0.77
C ILE A 398 -5.11 19.54 -0.38
N VAL A 399 -5.33 18.48 0.40
CA VAL A 399 -6.66 18.09 0.89
C VAL A 399 -7.19 19.17 1.83
N LYS A 400 -8.42 19.65 1.58
CA LYS A 400 -9.09 20.68 2.40
C LYS A 400 -10.06 20.11 3.43
N ALA A 401 -10.47 18.85 3.27
CA ALA A 401 -11.36 18.16 4.20
C ALA A 401 -10.71 17.97 5.59
N PRO A 402 -11.48 17.69 6.64
CA PRO A 402 -10.94 17.26 7.92
C PRO A 402 -9.99 16.08 7.73
N LYS A 403 -8.76 16.20 8.20
CA LYS A 403 -7.73 15.19 7.96
C LYS A 403 -6.84 15.00 9.17
N LYS A 404 -6.40 13.76 9.37
CA LYS A 404 -5.38 13.36 10.34
C LYS A 404 -4.18 12.78 9.58
N LEU A 405 -2.97 13.08 10.04
CA LEU A 405 -1.73 12.48 9.56
C LEU A 405 -1.05 11.74 10.70
N SER A 406 -0.71 10.47 10.46
CA SER A 406 0.11 9.66 11.35
C SER A 406 1.42 9.30 10.63
N VAL A 407 2.52 9.93 11.04
CA VAL A 407 3.84 9.71 10.44
C VAL A 407 4.63 8.74 11.29
N TYR A 408 5.16 7.71 10.64
CA TYR A 408 6.10 6.75 11.22
C TYR A 408 7.45 6.90 10.53
N GLN A 409 8.27 7.84 11.00
CA GLN A 409 9.47 8.33 10.30
C GLN A 409 10.40 7.22 9.82
N MET A 410 10.62 6.20 10.63
CA MET A 410 11.54 5.11 10.29
C MET A 410 10.99 4.14 9.24
N THR A 411 9.67 4.08 9.01
CA THR A 411 9.14 3.12 8.04
C THR A 411 9.54 3.47 6.61
N GLY A 412 9.85 2.41 5.84
CA GLY A 412 9.83 2.44 4.40
C GLY A 412 8.43 2.11 3.88
N HIS A 413 8.37 1.32 2.78
CA HIS A 413 7.09 0.89 2.19
C HIS A 413 6.51 -0.34 2.91
N TYR A 414 6.35 -0.24 4.22
CA TYR A 414 5.82 -1.29 5.11
C TYR A 414 5.18 -0.66 6.35
N TRP A 415 4.43 -1.48 7.11
CA TRP A 415 3.69 -1.05 8.27
C TRP A 415 4.37 -1.43 9.58
N TYR A 416 4.29 -0.54 10.59
CA TYR A 416 4.45 -0.93 11.99
C TYR A 416 3.12 -1.40 12.57
N GLN A 417 3.16 -2.17 13.66
CA GLN A 417 1.95 -2.63 14.35
C GLN A 417 1.13 -1.45 14.86
N GLU A 418 1.78 -0.45 15.44
CA GLU A 418 1.14 0.76 15.96
C GLU A 418 0.42 1.56 14.84
N GLN A 419 1.00 1.60 13.65
CA GLN A 419 0.39 2.21 12.47
C GLN A 419 -0.87 1.46 12.04
N TRP A 420 -0.81 0.13 12.09
CA TRP A 420 -1.96 -0.73 11.81
C TRP A 420 -3.06 -0.54 12.85
N ASP A 421 -2.72 -0.46 14.12
CA ASP A 421 -3.68 -0.25 15.22
C ASP A 421 -4.38 1.10 15.09
N GLU A 422 -3.64 2.19 14.80
CA GLU A 422 -4.23 3.51 14.53
C GLU A 422 -5.16 3.53 13.30
N TRP A 423 -4.77 2.80 12.25
CA TRP A 423 -5.60 2.65 11.05
C TRP A 423 -6.92 1.95 11.38
N GLN A 424 -6.87 0.85 12.12
CA GLN A 424 -8.06 0.13 12.55
C GLN A 424 -8.96 0.98 13.46
N ASP A 425 -8.37 1.69 14.41
CA ASP A 425 -9.11 2.58 15.30
C ASP A 425 -9.83 3.71 14.54
N PHE A 426 -9.17 4.26 13.50
CA PHE A 426 -9.81 5.23 12.62
C PHE A 426 -10.99 4.61 11.87
N LEU A 427 -10.82 3.44 11.26
CA LEU A 427 -11.89 2.75 10.53
C LEU A 427 -13.09 2.47 11.46
N ARG A 428 -12.86 1.87 12.63
CA ARG A 428 -13.89 1.55 13.61
C ARG A 428 -14.68 2.77 14.05
N THR A 429 -13.95 3.88 14.27
CA THR A 429 -14.57 5.16 14.66
C THR A 429 -15.51 5.67 13.57
N GLN A 430 -15.06 5.64 12.31
CA GLN A 430 -15.84 6.14 11.17
C GLN A 430 -17.00 5.20 10.77
N LEU A 431 -16.82 3.89 10.96
CA LEU A 431 -17.87 2.88 10.74
C LEU A 431 -18.90 2.84 11.89
N HIS A 432 -18.66 3.57 13.00
CA HIS A 432 -19.50 3.54 14.21
C HIS A 432 -19.63 2.13 14.83
N VAL A 433 -18.60 1.30 14.69
CA VAL A 433 -18.53 -0.05 15.25
C VAL A 433 -17.47 -0.06 16.38
N LYS A 434 -17.88 -0.49 17.57
CA LYS A 434 -17.01 -0.59 18.75
C LYS A 434 -16.92 -2.03 19.23
#